data_e3b4dc8afbe4e510068c7da067061b18
#
_entry.id   e3b4dc8afbe4e510068c7da067061b18
#
_cell.length_a   1.000
_cell.length_b   1.000
_cell.length_c   1.000
_cell.angle_alpha   90.00
_cell.angle_beta   90.00
_cell.angle_gamma   90.00
#
_symmetry.space_group_name_H-M   'P 1'
#
loop_
_entity.id
_entity.type
_entity.pdbx_description
1 polymer ?
#
loop_
_entity_poly.entity_id
_entity_poly.type
_entity_poly.pdbx_seq_one_letter_code
_entity_poly.pdbx_strand_id
1 'polypeptide(L)'
;EDILIYGLFQKETEKAIFVLFANDKPCWIAKSQINNKKVYDLDGRKDICFEIPRWIAEDKLGKEVTNKFSDAKDIISKRLSALTTKFNMGGLNG
;
A
#
# COMPACT_ATOMS: atom_id res chain seq x y z
N GLU A 1 4.58 11.80 -11.34
CA GLU A 1 4.38 11.80 -9.87
C GLU A 1 3.92 10.43 -9.42
N ASP A 2 4.51 9.91 -8.35
CA ASP A 2 4.10 8.64 -7.77
C ASP A 2 3.14 8.88 -6.61
N ILE A 3 2.16 7.99 -6.50
CA ILE A 3 1.16 8.05 -5.44
C ILE A 3 1.40 6.87 -4.50
N LEU A 4 1.49 7.17 -3.20
CA LEU A 4 1.60 6.17 -2.16
C LEU A 4 0.21 5.62 -1.85
N ILE A 5 0.00 4.34 -2.08
CA ILE A 5 -1.28 3.69 -1.82
C ILE A 5 -1.13 2.59 -0.77
N TYR A 6 -2.22 2.31 -0.10
CA TYR A 6 -2.27 1.40 1.03
C TYR A 6 -3.52 0.54 0.93
N GLY A 7 -3.39 -0.75 1.16
CA GLY A 7 -4.54 -1.63 1.12
C GLY A 7 -4.26 -2.97 1.77
N LEU A 8 -5.22 -3.88 1.64
CA LEU A 8 -5.12 -5.24 2.14
C LEU A 8 -4.64 -6.16 1.03
N PHE A 9 -3.51 -6.81 1.26
CA PHE A 9 -2.99 -7.79 0.32
C PHE A 9 -3.95 -9.00 0.27
N GLN A 10 -4.36 -9.39 -0.93
CA GLN A 10 -5.24 -10.54 -1.10
C GLN A 10 -4.48 -11.74 -1.66
N LYS A 11 -3.85 -11.56 -2.79
CA LYS A 11 -3.09 -12.62 -3.45
C LYS A 11 -2.17 -12.00 -4.49
N GLU A 12 -1.31 -12.82 -5.06
CA GLU A 12 -0.42 -12.35 -6.12
C GLU A 12 -0.17 -13.46 -7.14
N THR A 13 0.19 -13.01 -8.33
CA THR A 13 0.73 -13.88 -9.38
C THR A 13 2.16 -13.46 -9.63
N GLU A 14 2.81 -14.12 -10.60
CA GLU A 14 4.17 -13.76 -10.97
C GLU A 14 4.29 -12.29 -11.41
N LYS A 15 3.26 -11.75 -12.07
CA LYS A 15 3.32 -10.43 -12.69
C LYS A 15 2.48 -9.36 -12.01
N ALA A 16 1.58 -9.72 -11.10
CA ALA A 16 0.65 -8.75 -10.54
C ALA A 16 0.28 -9.07 -9.10
N ILE A 17 -0.16 -8.05 -8.38
CA ILE A 17 -0.64 -8.17 -7.00
C ILE A 17 -2.11 -7.77 -6.97
N PHE A 18 -2.92 -8.54 -6.26
CA PHE A 18 -4.34 -8.27 -6.07
C PHE A 18 -4.54 -7.66 -4.68
N VAL A 19 -5.03 -6.42 -4.63
CA VAL A 19 -5.12 -5.63 -3.40
C VAL A 19 -6.53 -5.09 -3.24
N LEU A 20 -7.07 -5.18 -2.03
CA LEU A 20 -8.35 -4.58 -1.68
C LEU A 20 -8.08 -3.20 -1.06
N PHE A 21 -8.61 -2.16 -1.70
CA PHE A 21 -8.43 -0.79 -1.25
C PHE A 21 -9.62 -0.29 -0.41
N ALA A 22 -9.46 0.88 0.19
CA ALA A 22 -10.43 1.43 1.14
C ALA A 22 -11.84 1.67 0.55
N ASN A 23 -11.96 1.73 -0.78
CA ASN A 23 -13.25 1.85 -1.45
C ASN A 23 -13.93 0.49 -1.70
N ASP A 24 -13.42 -0.57 -1.08
CA ASP A 24 -13.89 -1.95 -1.22
C ASP A 24 -13.84 -2.49 -2.64
N LYS A 25 -12.99 -1.90 -3.48
CA LYS A 25 -12.74 -2.39 -4.83
C LYS A 25 -11.39 -3.09 -4.89
N PRO A 26 -11.37 -4.40 -5.15
CA PRO A 26 -10.10 -5.07 -5.37
C PRO A 26 -9.56 -4.71 -6.77
N CYS A 27 -8.25 -4.54 -6.85
CA CYS A 27 -7.60 -4.20 -8.11
C CYS A 27 -6.33 -5.02 -8.30
N TRP A 28 -6.07 -5.39 -9.52
CA TRP A 28 -4.80 -5.97 -9.93
C TRP A 28 -3.83 -4.85 -10.30
N ILE A 29 -2.66 -4.86 -9.69
CA ILE A 29 -1.61 -3.88 -9.99
C ILE A 29 -0.39 -4.64 -10.51
N ALA A 30 0.09 -4.26 -11.68
CA ALA A 30 1.26 -4.89 -12.29
C ALA A 30 2.50 -4.64 -11.43
N LYS A 31 3.25 -5.69 -11.12
CA LYS A 31 4.45 -5.59 -10.30
C LYS A 31 5.50 -4.66 -10.92
N SER A 32 5.56 -4.59 -12.25
CA SER A 32 6.50 -3.72 -12.95
C SER A 32 6.26 -2.24 -12.68
N GLN A 33 5.08 -1.87 -12.20
CA GLN A 33 4.72 -0.48 -11.91
C GLN A 33 4.83 -0.14 -10.43
N ILE A 34 5.17 -1.11 -9.60
CA ILE A 34 5.20 -0.95 -8.15
C ILE A 34 6.60 -0.58 -7.69
N ASN A 35 6.70 0.47 -6.89
CA ASN A 35 7.94 0.90 -6.25
C ASN A 35 7.77 0.93 -4.75
N ASN A 36 8.88 0.69 -4.03
CA ASN A 36 8.92 0.83 -2.56
C ASN A 36 7.84 0.03 -1.85
N LYS A 37 7.68 -1.23 -2.27
CA LYS A 37 6.67 -2.11 -1.68
C LYS A 37 7.06 -2.53 -0.27
N LYS A 38 6.10 -2.42 0.66
CA LYS A 38 6.24 -2.89 2.04
C LYS A 38 5.01 -3.68 2.42
N VAL A 39 5.22 -4.84 3.03
CA VAL A 39 4.14 -5.71 3.48
C VAL A 39 4.24 -5.85 4.98
N TYR A 40 3.11 -5.70 5.67
CA TYR A 40 3.02 -5.82 7.12
C TYR A 40 2.06 -6.96 7.46
N ASP A 41 2.56 -7.94 8.21
CA ASP A 41 1.73 -9.05 8.68
C ASP A 41 1.29 -8.73 10.11
N LEU A 42 0.03 -8.39 10.28
CA LEU A 42 -0.55 -7.98 11.56
C LEU A 42 -1.68 -8.94 11.92
N ASP A 43 -1.37 -9.91 12.78
CA ASP A 43 -2.35 -10.87 13.29
C ASP A 43 -3.09 -11.62 12.17
N GLY A 44 -2.34 -12.09 11.20
CA GLY A 44 -2.90 -12.84 10.08
C GLY A 44 -3.47 -11.98 8.96
N ARG A 45 -3.50 -10.68 9.15
CA ARG A 45 -3.89 -9.72 8.12
C ARG A 45 -2.63 -9.15 7.48
N LYS A 46 -2.59 -9.16 6.17
CA LYS A 46 -1.46 -8.58 5.43
C LYS A 46 -1.84 -7.23 4.84
N ASP A 47 -1.27 -6.18 5.40
CA ASP A 47 -1.39 -4.84 4.85
C ASP A 47 -0.24 -4.61 3.88
N ILE A 48 -0.50 -3.91 2.79
CA ILE A 48 0.53 -3.61 1.80
C ILE A 48 0.49 -2.12 1.46
N CYS A 49 1.69 -1.57 1.28
CA CYS A 49 1.88 -0.18 0.90
C CYS A 49 2.92 -0.12 -0.21
N PHE A 50 2.66 0.70 -1.23
CA PHE A 50 3.60 0.86 -2.32
C PHE A 50 3.27 2.12 -3.11
N GLU A 51 4.19 2.50 -3.99
CA GLU A 51 4.02 3.67 -4.84
C GLU A 51 3.80 3.22 -6.29
N ILE A 52 2.87 3.89 -6.96
CA ILE A 52 2.60 3.70 -8.38
C ILE A 52 2.45 5.06 -9.05
N PRO A 53 2.72 5.16 -10.37
CA PRO A 53 2.47 6.42 -11.07
C PRO A 53 1.03 6.89 -10.92
N ARG A 54 0.85 8.21 -10.86
CA ARG A 54 -0.47 8.81 -10.67
C ARG A 54 -1.47 8.34 -11.74
N TRP A 55 -1.05 8.25 -13.00
CA TRP A 55 -1.97 7.88 -14.06
C TRP A 55 -2.50 6.44 -13.88
N ILE A 56 -1.68 5.55 -13.34
CA ILE A 56 -2.11 4.19 -13.04
C ILE A 56 -3.08 4.20 -11.86
N ALA A 57 -2.76 4.97 -10.81
CA ALA A 57 -3.66 5.10 -9.67
C ALA A 57 -5.02 5.64 -10.11
N GLU A 58 -5.05 6.65 -10.96
CA GLU A 58 -6.30 7.21 -11.44
C GLU A 58 -7.08 6.22 -12.30
N ASP A 59 -6.37 5.44 -13.12
CA ASP A 59 -7.00 4.42 -13.96
C ASP A 59 -7.62 3.30 -13.13
N LYS A 60 -6.91 2.82 -12.11
CA LYS A 60 -7.34 1.68 -11.30
C LYS A 60 -8.29 2.06 -10.17
N LEU A 61 -8.09 3.19 -9.55
CA LEU A 61 -8.82 3.60 -8.34
C LEU A 61 -9.77 4.79 -8.59
N GLY A 62 -9.57 5.53 -9.68
CA GLY A 62 -10.31 6.74 -9.95
C GLY A 62 -9.62 7.97 -9.35
N LYS A 63 -9.93 9.14 -9.91
CA LYS A 63 -9.29 10.40 -9.49
C LYS A 63 -9.58 10.74 -8.03
N GLU A 64 -10.81 10.51 -7.59
CA GLU A 64 -11.20 10.86 -6.23
C GLU A 64 -10.39 10.09 -5.20
N VAL A 65 -10.28 8.76 -5.38
CA VAL A 65 -9.53 7.91 -4.45
C VAL A 65 -8.04 8.24 -4.53
N THR A 66 -7.52 8.47 -5.74
CA THR A 66 -6.12 8.85 -5.93
C THR A 66 -5.81 10.14 -5.19
N ASN A 67 -6.68 11.14 -5.28
CA ASN A 67 -6.48 12.40 -4.57
C ASN A 67 -6.52 12.22 -3.06
N LYS A 68 -7.39 11.36 -2.56
CA LYS A 68 -7.44 11.05 -1.12
C LYS A 68 -6.13 10.44 -0.63
N PHE A 69 -5.55 9.51 -1.40
CA PHE A 69 -4.25 8.95 -1.05
C PHE A 69 -3.15 10.01 -1.12
N SER A 70 -3.18 10.86 -2.13
CA SER A 70 -2.19 11.95 -2.26
C SER A 70 -2.26 12.89 -1.06
N ASP A 71 -3.46 13.27 -0.65
CA ASP A 71 -3.67 14.17 0.48
C ASP A 71 -3.29 13.50 1.81
N ALA A 72 -3.46 12.20 1.91
CA ALA A 72 -3.19 11.45 3.12
C ALA A 72 -1.75 10.93 3.21
N LYS A 73 -0.89 11.28 2.26
CA LYS A 73 0.47 10.74 2.17
C LYS A 73 1.24 10.89 3.48
N ASP A 74 1.20 12.07 4.09
CA ASP A 74 1.94 12.32 5.32
C ASP A 74 1.41 11.48 6.47
N ILE A 75 0.09 11.33 6.56
CA ILE A 75 -0.56 10.53 7.61
C ILE A 75 -0.18 9.06 7.43
N ILE A 76 -0.25 8.56 6.20
CA ILE A 76 0.10 7.18 5.89
C ILE A 76 1.57 6.93 6.21
N SER A 77 2.45 7.82 5.79
CA SER A 77 3.89 7.71 6.04
C SER A 77 4.21 7.67 7.52
N LYS A 78 3.58 8.52 8.31
CA LYS A 78 3.76 8.55 9.75
C LYS A 78 3.28 7.24 10.40
N ARG A 79 2.13 6.74 9.98
CA ARG A 79 1.57 5.50 10.50
C ARG A 79 2.49 4.31 10.18
N LEU A 80 3.01 4.25 8.96
CA LEU A 80 3.93 3.19 8.56
C LEU A 80 5.25 3.27 9.32
N SER A 81 5.77 4.47 9.55
CA SER A 81 6.98 4.67 10.35
C SER A 81 6.77 4.20 11.77
N ALA A 82 5.62 4.50 12.36
CA ALA A 82 5.27 4.06 13.72
C ALA A 82 5.20 2.53 13.78
N LEU A 83 4.60 1.88 12.79
CA LEU A 83 4.54 0.42 12.73
C LEU A 83 5.93 -0.19 12.61
N THR A 84 6.76 0.38 11.72
CA THR A 84 8.13 -0.09 11.53
C THR A 84 8.94 0.05 12.81
N THR A 85 8.83 1.19 13.50
CA THR A 85 9.53 1.44 14.75
C THR A 85 9.10 0.45 15.82
N LYS A 86 7.79 0.22 15.93
CA LYS A 86 7.25 -0.73 16.90
C LYS A 86 7.76 -2.14 16.63
N PHE A 87 7.83 -2.52 15.37
CA PHE A 87 8.34 -3.82 14.94
C PHE A 87 9.82 -3.96 15.28
N ASN A 88 10.60 -2.92 14.96
CA ASN A 88 12.03 -2.93 15.25
C ASN A 88 12.30 -3.01 16.76
N MET A 89 11.54 -2.30 17.57
CA MET A 89 11.66 -2.37 19.01
C MET A 89 11.36 -3.78 19.53
N GLY A 90 10.33 -4.39 18.99
CA GLY A 90 10.01 -5.77 19.33
C GLY A 90 11.13 -6.71 18.93
N GLY A 91 11.72 -6.51 17.75
CA GLY A 91 12.85 -7.30 17.29
C GLY A 91 14.08 -7.11 18.15
N LEU A 92 14.34 -5.89 18.61
CA LEU A 92 15.48 -5.58 19.46
C LEU A 92 15.33 -6.18 20.87
N ASN A 93 14.11 -6.24 21.34
CA ASN A 93 13.82 -6.74 22.69
C ASN A 93 13.59 -8.26 22.72
N GLY A 94 13.40 -8.83 21.53
CA GLY A 94 13.16 -10.26 21.39
C GLY A 94 14.45 -11.05 21.29
#